data_7b3940fe9e796d5bf2e940fa1979ab0e
#
_entry.id   7b3940fe9e796d5bf2e940fa1979ab0e
#
_cell.length_a   1.000
_cell.length_b   1.000
_cell.length_c   1.000
_cell.angle_alpha   90.00
_cell.angle_beta   90.00
_cell.angle_gamma   90.00
#
_symmetry.space_group_name_H-M   'P 1'
#
loop_
_entity.id
_entity.type
_entity.pdbx_description
1 polymer ?
#
loop_
_entity_poly.entity_id
_entity_poly.type
_entity_poly.pdbx_seq_one_letter_code
_entity_poly.pdbx_strand_id
1 'polypeptide(L)'
;MWMHNGGIGSWNSGVKRRLVSSVGDRWFSMVQGSTDSEWAFALFLDSLAKLGFDPDGEEYQTDGFGHTTLRKAMLKTIERINGFIKGVPEDVRDKDTRSLLNFAITDGKSVVCTRYVSSQTDEAASLFFSSGTSWKRRGTVKGSAEGKGDYRMERRDRGADIVLVASEPLTFERDNWVTVPTNSTLTIHNQTVLIHPIIDEFYNSSPSFKRSSKFAETKGQITTEMAKATVNDLSRDASTSSLSSAVGAIDLAAG
;
A
#
# COMPACT_ATOMS: atom_id res chain seq x y z
N MET A 1 -8.48 11.72 -1.52
CA MET A 1 -7.05 11.61 -1.90
C MET A 1 -6.81 10.22 -2.46
N TRP A 2 -5.99 10.11 -3.52
CA TRP A 2 -5.64 8.86 -4.20
C TRP A 2 -4.13 8.67 -4.27
N MET A 3 -3.66 7.44 -4.08
CA MET A 3 -2.26 7.04 -4.27
C MET A 3 -2.19 5.68 -4.97
N HIS A 4 -1.13 5.47 -5.76
CA HIS A 4 -0.82 4.22 -6.42
C HIS A 4 0.68 3.93 -6.32
N ASN A 5 1.03 2.76 -5.82
CA ASN A 5 2.36 2.19 -5.89
C ASN A 5 2.30 0.89 -6.70
N GLY A 6 2.93 0.88 -7.87
CA GLY A 6 2.92 -0.24 -8.80
C GLY A 6 2.75 0.17 -10.25
N GLY A 7 2.03 -0.66 -11.02
CA GLY A 7 1.75 -0.39 -12.42
C GLY A 7 0.76 -1.38 -13.01
N ILE A 8 0.00 -0.93 -13.99
CA ILE A 8 -0.98 -1.74 -14.74
C ILE A 8 -0.25 -2.48 -15.86
N GLY A 9 -0.38 -3.81 -15.88
CA GLY A 9 0.18 -4.66 -16.93
C GLY A 9 -0.34 -4.32 -18.32
N SER A 10 0.52 -4.43 -19.33
CA SER A 10 0.21 -4.10 -20.73
C SER A 10 -0.38 -2.70 -20.93
N TRP A 11 -0.03 -1.73 -20.07
CA TRP A 11 -0.60 -0.39 -20.09
C TRP A 11 -0.51 0.27 -21.46
N ASN A 12 0.69 0.29 -22.06
CA ASN A 12 0.93 0.89 -23.36
C ASN A 12 0.52 0.00 -24.54
N SER A 13 0.27 -1.28 -24.29
CA SER A 13 -0.02 -2.32 -25.30
C SER A 13 -1.52 -2.59 -25.43
N GLY A 14 -2.36 -1.56 -25.28
CA GLY A 14 -3.80 -1.61 -25.55
C GLY A 14 -4.71 -1.49 -24.33
N VAL A 15 -4.21 -1.68 -23.10
CA VAL A 15 -5.01 -1.52 -21.87
C VAL A 15 -5.42 -0.07 -21.67
N LYS A 16 -4.49 0.88 -21.84
CA LYS A 16 -4.77 2.32 -21.75
C LYS A 16 -5.96 2.72 -22.62
N ARG A 17 -5.95 2.34 -23.91
CA ARG A 17 -7.04 2.68 -24.85
C ARG A 17 -8.39 2.15 -24.38
N ARG A 18 -8.44 0.91 -23.89
CA ARG A 18 -9.68 0.27 -23.42
C ARG A 18 -10.21 0.93 -22.17
N LEU A 19 -9.32 1.23 -21.21
CA LEU A 19 -9.67 1.93 -19.99
C LEU A 19 -10.21 3.32 -20.31
N VAL A 20 -9.49 4.11 -21.08
CA VAL A 20 -9.90 5.47 -21.51
C VAL A 20 -11.27 5.44 -22.19
N SER A 21 -11.51 4.49 -23.10
CA SER A 21 -12.80 4.36 -23.81
C SER A 21 -13.96 3.89 -22.91
N SER A 22 -13.69 3.40 -21.70
CA SER A 22 -14.70 2.86 -20.76
C SER A 22 -15.14 3.85 -19.71
N VAL A 23 -14.35 4.90 -19.50
CA VAL A 23 -14.60 5.96 -18.52
C VAL A 23 -15.57 6.97 -19.12
N GLY A 24 -16.60 7.38 -18.36
CA GLY A 24 -17.54 8.41 -18.81
C GLY A 24 -16.88 9.79 -18.98
N ASP A 25 -17.45 10.62 -19.87
CA ASP A 25 -16.90 11.92 -20.27
C ASP A 25 -16.54 12.84 -19.08
N ARG A 26 -17.35 12.82 -18.02
CA ARG A 26 -17.10 13.57 -16.80
C ARG A 26 -15.73 13.23 -16.19
N TRP A 27 -15.44 11.95 -16.01
CA TRP A 27 -14.19 11.49 -15.40
C TRP A 27 -13.03 11.55 -16.38
N PHE A 28 -13.30 11.36 -17.66
CA PHE A 28 -12.31 11.57 -18.72
C PHE A 28 -11.77 13.00 -18.71
N SER A 29 -12.66 13.99 -18.59
CA SER A 29 -12.29 15.43 -18.61
C SER A 29 -11.47 15.87 -17.38
N MET A 30 -11.46 15.11 -16.29
CA MET A 30 -10.67 15.42 -15.10
C MET A 30 -9.21 15.00 -15.23
N VAL A 31 -8.89 14.07 -16.13
CA VAL A 31 -7.53 13.56 -16.31
C VAL A 31 -6.70 14.55 -17.11
N GLN A 32 -5.57 14.96 -16.56
CA GLN A 32 -4.66 15.93 -17.19
C GLN A 32 -3.38 15.26 -17.71
N GLY A 33 -3.01 14.12 -17.14
CA GLY A 33 -1.80 13.41 -17.48
C GLY A 33 -2.03 12.13 -18.28
N SER A 34 -1.00 11.31 -18.33
CA SER A 34 -0.99 10.08 -19.13
C SER A 34 -0.66 8.83 -18.34
N THR A 35 -0.45 8.95 -17.02
CA THR A 35 -0.04 7.84 -16.16
C THR A 35 -1.19 6.87 -15.91
N ASP A 36 -0.87 5.61 -15.72
CA ASP A 36 -1.83 4.58 -15.33
C ASP A 36 -2.47 4.87 -13.97
N SER A 37 -1.74 5.52 -13.07
CA SER A 37 -2.22 5.91 -11.75
C SER A 37 -3.38 6.92 -11.81
N GLU A 38 -3.26 7.93 -12.65
CA GLU A 38 -4.29 8.97 -12.83
C GLU A 38 -5.54 8.40 -13.51
N TRP A 39 -5.34 7.59 -14.54
CA TRP A 39 -6.43 6.90 -15.22
C TRP A 39 -7.10 5.85 -14.35
N ALA A 40 -6.38 5.17 -13.46
CA ALA A 40 -6.96 4.27 -12.47
C ALA A 40 -7.85 5.03 -11.47
N PHE A 41 -7.48 6.25 -11.11
CA PHE A 41 -8.33 7.11 -10.27
C PHE A 41 -9.62 7.51 -10.99
N ALA A 42 -9.53 7.96 -12.24
CA ALA A 42 -10.72 8.25 -13.05
C ALA A 42 -11.64 7.01 -13.17
N LEU A 43 -11.05 5.82 -13.36
CA LEU A 43 -11.78 4.56 -13.40
C LEU A 43 -12.44 4.22 -12.05
N PHE A 44 -11.79 4.57 -10.93
CA PHE A 44 -12.35 4.41 -9.60
C PHE A 44 -13.57 5.31 -9.39
N LEU A 45 -13.49 6.59 -9.77
CA LEU A 45 -14.62 7.52 -9.70
C LEU A 45 -15.79 7.08 -10.57
N ASP A 46 -15.51 6.62 -11.79
CA ASP A 46 -16.51 6.04 -12.69
C ASP A 46 -17.15 4.76 -12.10
N SER A 47 -16.36 3.94 -11.42
CA SER A 47 -16.87 2.74 -10.74
C SER A 47 -17.74 3.09 -9.53
N LEU A 48 -17.37 4.11 -8.77
CA LEU A 48 -18.15 4.63 -7.65
C LEU A 48 -19.50 5.19 -8.13
N ALA A 49 -19.48 6.00 -9.21
CA ALA A 49 -20.69 6.53 -9.83
C ALA A 49 -21.62 5.42 -10.36
N LYS A 50 -21.05 4.37 -10.97
CA LYS A 50 -21.82 3.20 -11.44
C LYS A 50 -22.42 2.35 -10.32
N LEU A 51 -21.92 2.48 -9.10
CA LEU A 51 -22.53 1.90 -7.90
C LEU A 51 -23.66 2.77 -7.32
N GLY A 52 -23.97 3.91 -7.93
CA GLY A 52 -25.01 4.83 -7.51
C GLY A 52 -24.57 5.93 -6.55
N PHE A 53 -23.24 6.13 -6.38
CA PHE A 53 -22.69 7.16 -5.51
C PHE A 53 -22.04 8.26 -6.35
N ASP A 54 -22.61 9.47 -6.32
CA ASP A 54 -22.01 10.60 -7.03
C ASP A 54 -20.82 11.16 -6.26
N PRO A 55 -19.58 11.10 -6.80
CA PRO A 55 -18.39 11.64 -6.13
C PRO A 55 -18.45 13.14 -5.77
N ASP A 56 -19.28 13.93 -6.46
CA ASP A 56 -19.48 15.35 -6.17
C ASP A 56 -20.79 15.61 -5.40
N GLY A 57 -21.49 14.56 -4.95
CA GLY A 57 -22.73 14.68 -4.19
C GLY A 57 -22.51 15.39 -2.85
N GLU A 58 -23.33 16.39 -2.55
CA GLU A 58 -23.24 17.20 -1.32
C GLU A 58 -23.40 16.32 -0.07
N GLU A 59 -24.19 15.25 -0.15
CA GLU A 59 -24.43 14.31 0.94
C GLU A 59 -23.16 13.60 1.44
N TYR A 60 -22.13 13.46 0.58
CA TYR A 60 -20.88 12.78 0.93
C TYR A 60 -19.78 13.71 1.43
N GLN A 61 -19.98 15.04 1.33
CA GLN A 61 -18.97 16.02 1.76
C GLN A 61 -18.75 15.99 3.27
N THR A 62 -19.80 15.69 4.05
CA THR A 62 -19.75 15.66 5.51
C THR A 62 -19.41 14.27 6.04
N ASP A 63 -20.10 13.23 5.56
CA ASP A 63 -20.05 11.89 6.15
C ASP A 63 -19.20 10.90 5.36
N GLY A 64 -18.72 11.30 4.17
CA GLY A 64 -18.00 10.46 3.25
C GLY A 64 -18.87 9.37 2.61
N PHE A 65 -18.28 8.50 1.81
CA PHE A 65 -18.98 7.40 1.13
C PHE A 65 -19.18 6.16 2.01
N GLY A 66 -18.45 6.12 3.13
CA GLY A 66 -18.35 4.95 3.98
C GLY A 66 -17.39 3.88 3.44
N HIS A 67 -16.71 3.24 4.37
CA HIS A 67 -15.63 2.30 4.07
C HIS A 67 -16.05 1.11 3.20
N THR A 68 -17.28 0.61 3.35
CA THR A 68 -17.81 -0.51 2.55
C THR A 68 -18.00 -0.11 1.10
N THR A 69 -18.51 1.10 0.85
CA THR A 69 -18.71 1.64 -0.51
C THR A 69 -17.37 1.86 -1.21
N LEU A 70 -16.42 2.52 -0.54
CA LEU A 70 -15.07 2.73 -1.07
C LEU A 70 -14.40 1.40 -1.40
N ARG A 71 -14.52 0.40 -0.52
CA ARG A 71 -13.96 -0.93 -0.77
C ARG A 71 -14.62 -1.61 -1.98
N LYS A 72 -15.95 -1.55 -2.12
CA LYS A 72 -16.67 -2.09 -3.28
C LYS A 72 -16.22 -1.43 -4.59
N ALA A 73 -16.11 -0.11 -4.60
CA ALA A 73 -15.64 0.64 -5.77
C ALA A 73 -14.20 0.26 -6.13
N MET A 74 -13.33 0.09 -5.13
CA MET A 74 -11.94 -0.34 -5.33
C MET A 74 -11.86 -1.74 -5.95
N LEU A 75 -12.61 -2.71 -5.42
CA LEU A 75 -12.66 -4.06 -5.97
C LEU A 75 -13.19 -4.06 -7.41
N LYS A 76 -14.22 -3.24 -7.69
CA LYS A 76 -14.76 -3.09 -9.05
C LYS A 76 -13.74 -2.47 -10.01
N THR A 77 -12.93 -1.55 -9.53
CA THR A 77 -11.83 -0.95 -10.30
C THR A 77 -10.78 -2.01 -10.69
N ILE A 78 -10.35 -2.83 -9.74
CA ILE A 78 -9.40 -3.93 -9.98
C ILE A 78 -9.99 -4.95 -10.98
N GLU A 79 -11.24 -5.36 -10.79
CA GLU A 79 -11.95 -6.26 -11.70
C GLU A 79 -11.96 -5.73 -13.14
N ARG A 80 -12.27 -4.43 -13.31
CA ARG A 80 -12.29 -3.77 -14.62
C ARG A 80 -10.90 -3.72 -15.26
N ILE A 81 -9.86 -3.39 -14.49
CA ILE A 81 -8.47 -3.39 -14.96
C ILE A 81 -8.10 -4.78 -15.49
N ASN A 82 -8.35 -5.83 -14.70
CA ASN A 82 -8.10 -7.21 -15.11
C ASN A 82 -8.90 -7.59 -16.37
N GLY A 83 -10.14 -7.15 -16.45
CA GLY A 83 -10.99 -7.33 -17.64
C GLY A 83 -10.42 -6.66 -18.90
N PHE A 84 -9.87 -5.45 -18.78
CA PHE A 84 -9.22 -4.77 -19.91
C PHE A 84 -7.98 -5.51 -20.38
N ILE A 85 -7.15 -6.01 -19.46
CA ILE A 85 -5.96 -6.79 -19.80
C ILE A 85 -6.33 -8.05 -20.57
N LYS A 86 -7.32 -8.80 -20.09
CA LYS A 86 -7.84 -9.99 -20.78
C LYS A 86 -8.39 -9.69 -22.16
N GLY A 87 -9.02 -8.53 -22.33
CA GLY A 87 -9.58 -8.10 -23.59
C GLY A 87 -8.55 -7.66 -24.64
N VAL A 88 -7.29 -7.45 -24.30
CA VAL A 88 -6.24 -7.14 -25.29
C VAL A 88 -5.86 -8.42 -26.05
N PRO A 89 -5.85 -8.41 -27.41
CA PRO A 89 -5.41 -9.55 -28.20
C PRO A 89 -3.98 -9.99 -27.86
N GLU A 90 -3.70 -11.28 -27.96
CA GLU A 90 -2.41 -11.85 -27.54
C GLU A 90 -1.20 -11.35 -28.34
N ASP A 91 -1.43 -11.05 -29.61
CA ASP A 91 -0.45 -10.50 -30.54
C ASP A 91 -0.08 -9.04 -30.26
N VAL A 92 -0.90 -8.33 -29.50
CA VAL A 92 -0.71 -6.91 -29.17
C VAL A 92 -0.24 -6.70 -27.75
N ARG A 93 -0.68 -7.56 -26.81
CA ARG A 93 -0.36 -7.39 -25.38
C ARG A 93 1.09 -7.76 -25.08
N ASP A 94 1.61 -7.19 -23.99
CA ASP A 94 2.94 -7.57 -23.49
C ASP A 94 2.99 -9.05 -23.09
N LYS A 95 4.17 -9.64 -23.14
CA LYS A 95 4.40 -11.02 -22.65
C LYS A 95 4.09 -11.12 -21.15
N ASP A 96 4.37 -10.06 -20.40
CA ASP A 96 4.08 -9.95 -18.97
C ASP A 96 2.90 -9.00 -18.77
N THR A 97 1.75 -9.57 -18.46
CA THR A 97 0.49 -8.86 -18.26
C THR A 97 0.17 -8.60 -16.79
N ARG A 98 1.05 -9.00 -15.86
CA ARG A 98 0.81 -8.84 -14.43
C ARG A 98 0.80 -7.38 -14.03
N SER A 99 -0.12 -7.04 -13.13
CA SER A 99 -0.25 -5.72 -12.52
C SER A 99 0.14 -5.76 -11.05
N LEU A 100 0.72 -4.68 -10.56
CA LEU A 100 0.92 -4.39 -9.14
C LEU A 100 0.04 -3.19 -8.79
N LEU A 101 -0.99 -3.40 -7.97
CA LEU A 101 -2.03 -2.40 -7.70
C LEU A 101 -2.15 -2.16 -6.18
N ASN A 102 -1.10 -1.58 -5.59
CA ASN A 102 -1.19 -1.07 -4.23
C ASN A 102 -1.81 0.34 -4.30
N PHE A 103 -3.12 0.39 -4.27
CA PHE A 103 -3.91 1.63 -4.24
C PHE A 103 -4.18 2.07 -2.81
N ALA A 104 -4.37 3.35 -2.61
CA ALA A 104 -4.97 3.90 -1.40
C ALA A 104 -5.94 5.03 -1.76
N ILE A 105 -7.12 5.01 -1.15
CA ILE A 105 -8.17 6.04 -1.31
C ILE A 105 -8.68 6.47 0.05
N THR A 106 -8.98 7.75 0.20
CA THR A 106 -9.70 8.28 1.37
C THR A 106 -10.70 9.33 0.95
N ASP A 107 -11.85 9.33 1.62
CA ASP A 107 -12.89 10.34 1.59
C ASP A 107 -12.79 11.33 2.79
N GLY A 108 -11.74 11.22 3.62
CA GLY A 108 -11.56 12.01 4.83
C GLY A 108 -12.10 11.35 6.10
N LYS A 109 -12.93 10.32 6.00
CA LYS A 109 -13.52 9.56 7.12
C LYS A 109 -13.04 8.12 7.18
N SER A 110 -12.82 7.54 6.02
CA SER A 110 -12.36 6.18 5.84
C SER A 110 -11.14 6.12 4.93
N VAL A 111 -10.30 5.12 5.11
CA VAL A 111 -9.19 4.81 4.22
C VAL A 111 -9.33 3.37 3.74
N VAL A 112 -9.18 3.15 2.44
CA VAL A 112 -9.11 1.81 1.86
C VAL A 112 -7.81 1.69 1.08
N CYS A 113 -6.99 0.71 1.45
CA CYS A 113 -5.78 0.37 0.73
C CYS A 113 -5.90 -1.03 0.14
N THR A 114 -5.20 -1.28 -0.95
CA THR A 114 -5.03 -2.61 -1.53
C THR A 114 -3.55 -2.99 -1.52
N ARG A 115 -3.27 -4.25 -1.24
CA ARG A 115 -2.02 -4.91 -1.55
C ARG A 115 -2.32 -6.01 -2.55
N TYR A 116 -2.08 -5.73 -3.86
CA TYR A 116 -2.60 -6.59 -4.92
C TYR A 116 -1.60 -6.83 -6.05
N VAL A 117 -1.59 -8.07 -6.53
CA VAL A 117 -0.93 -8.49 -7.75
C VAL A 117 -1.84 -9.41 -8.55
N SER A 118 -1.93 -9.21 -9.87
CA SER A 118 -2.69 -10.09 -10.75
C SER A 118 -1.91 -11.38 -11.10
N SER A 119 -1.56 -12.13 -10.05
CA SER A 119 -0.84 -13.41 -10.10
C SER A 119 -1.19 -14.30 -8.92
N GLN A 120 -1.30 -15.61 -9.15
CA GLN A 120 -1.48 -16.59 -8.08
C GLN A 120 -0.15 -16.93 -7.38
N THR A 121 0.98 -16.73 -8.06
CA THR A 121 2.29 -17.22 -7.64
C THR A 121 3.25 -16.13 -7.18
N ASP A 122 2.98 -14.87 -7.54
CA ASP A 122 3.85 -13.74 -7.19
C ASP A 122 3.32 -12.97 -5.96
N GLU A 123 4.24 -12.38 -5.24
CA GLU A 123 3.96 -11.46 -4.14
C GLU A 123 3.71 -10.04 -4.68
N ALA A 124 2.73 -9.34 -4.10
CA ALA A 124 2.55 -7.91 -4.36
C ALA A 124 3.67 -7.09 -3.71
N ALA A 125 3.88 -5.86 -4.17
CA ALA A 125 4.74 -4.90 -3.48
C ALA A 125 4.37 -4.82 -1.99
N SER A 126 5.33 -4.57 -1.13
CA SER A 126 5.10 -4.58 0.33
C SER A 126 4.11 -3.50 0.76
N LEU A 127 3.34 -3.82 1.79
CA LEU A 127 2.45 -2.90 2.49
C LEU A 127 2.39 -3.32 3.94
N PHE A 128 2.56 -2.35 4.83
CA PHE A 128 2.53 -2.53 6.28
C PHE A 128 1.60 -1.52 6.91
N PHE A 129 1.10 -1.83 8.09
CA PHE A 129 0.45 -0.85 8.94
C PHE A 129 0.97 -0.94 10.37
N SER A 130 0.85 0.17 11.08
CA SER A 130 1.11 0.27 12.51
C SER A 130 0.00 1.07 13.16
N SER A 131 -0.43 0.67 14.34
CA SER A 131 -1.47 1.34 15.11
C SER A 131 -0.98 1.66 16.51
N GLY A 132 -1.33 2.83 17.05
CA GLY A 132 -0.93 3.25 18.39
C GLY A 132 -1.62 4.53 18.82
N THR A 133 -1.24 5.03 20.00
CA THR A 133 -1.86 6.23 20.59
C THR A 133 -1.14 7.51 20.23
N SER A 134 0.13 7.45 19.87
CA SER A 134 0.88 8.61 19.43
C SER A 134 2.10 8.22 18.60
N TRP A 135 2.45 9.09 17.66
CA TRP A 135 3.66 9.02 16.85
C TRP A 135 4.62 10.10 17.33
N LYS A 136 5.72 9.69 17.97
CA LYS A 136 6.66 10.62 18.59
C LYS A 136 8.04 10.50 18.00
N ARG A 137 8.71 11.65 17.84
CA ARG A 137 10.12 11.70 17.52
C ARG A 137 10.93 11.17 18.72
N ARG A 138 11.88 10.28 18.49
CA ARG A 138 12.87 9.92 19.48
C ARG A 138 13.74 11.14 19.73
N GLY A 139 14.05 11.42 21.01
CA GLY A 139 14.99 12.49 21.35
C GLY A 139 16.31 12.26 20.60
N THR A 140 16.88 13.32 20.05
CA THR A 140 18.13 13.30 19.28
C THR A 140 19.23 12.65 20.09
N VAL A 141 19.65 11.44 19.69
CA VAL A 141 20.95 10.91 20.07
C VAL A 141 21.98 11.67 19.23
N LYS A 142 22.86 12.45 19.86
CA LYS A 142 23.94 13.15 19.15
C LYS A 142 24.72 12.15 18.32
N GLY A 143 24.65 12.28 16.98
CA GLY A 143 25.45 11.48 16.06
C GLY A 143 24.64 10.53 15.16
N SER A 144 23.32 10.42 15.26
CA SER A 144 22.51 9.67 14.29
C SER A 144 22.19 10.54 13.08
N ALA A 145 22.41 10.00 11.87
CA ALA A 145 21.93 10.60 10.63
C ALA A 145 20.40 10.75 10.69
N GLU A 146 19.88 11.88 10.23
CA GLU A 146 18.43 12.09 10.09
C GLU A 146 17.86 11.01 9.16
N GLY A 147 16.88 10.23 9.63
CA GLY A 147 16.30 9.18 8.79
C GLY A 147 15.34 8.23 9.52
N LYS A 148 15.17 7.06 8.95
CA LYS A 148 14.37 5.97 9.49
C LYS A 148 14.80 5.64 10.91
N GLY A 149 13.85 5.64 11.86
CA GLY A 149 14.12 5.33 13.26
C GLY A 149 14.10 6.53 14.21
N ASP A 150 14.02 7.76 13.66
CA ASP A 150 13.87 8.97 14.50
C ASP A 150 12.50 9.05 15.19
N TYR A 151 11.58 8.22 14.80
CA TYR A 151 10.20 8.17 15.32
C TYR A 151 9.88 6.81 15.92
N ARG A 152 8.90 6.78 16.81
CA ARG A 152 8.34 5.56 17.36
C ARG A 152 6.82 5.67 17.49
N MET A 153 6.12 4.53 17.37
CA MET A 153 4.71 4.42 17.71
C MET A 153 4.58 4.08 19.19
N GLU A 154 3.92 4.93 19.96
CA GLU A 154 3.55 4.60 21.34
C GLU A 154 2.18 3.93 21.37
N ARG A 155 2.05 2.83 22.11
CA ARG A 155 0.80 2.15 22.40
C ARG A 155 0.48 2.33 23.89
N ARG A 156 -0.70 2.85 24.17
CA ARG A 156 -1.29 2.87 25.51
C ARG A 156 -2.49 1.95 25.52
N ASP A 157 -2.84 1.39 26.67
CA ASP A 157 -3.82 0.29 26.83
C ASP A 157 -5.27 0.59 26.38
N ARG A 158 -5.56 1.74 25.80
CA ARG A 158 -6.90 2.15 25.40
C ARG A 158 -6.95 2.64 23.95
N GLY A 159 -7.12 1.70 23.02
CA GLY A 159 -7.41 1.99 21.63
C GLY A 159 -6.23 2.60 20.85
N ALA A 160 -6.35 2.62 19.54
CA ALA A 160 -5.39 3.26 18.66
C ALA A 160 -5.98 4.58 18.16
N ASP A 161 -5.34 5.71 18.46
CA ASP A 161 -5.75 7.03 17.96
C ASP A 161 -5.14 7.32 16.58
N ILE A 162 -4.08 6.59 16.24
CA ILE A 162 -3.31 6.77 15.00
C ILE A 162 -3.11 5.41 14.32
N VAL A 163 -3.38 5.37 13.02
CA VAL A 163 -3.01 4.26 12.14
C VAL A 163 -2.13 4.80 11.03
N LEU A 164 -0.95 4.20 10.87
CA LEU A 164 -0.02 4.49 9.78
C LEU A 164 -0.04 3.33 8.80
N VAL A 165 -0.03 3.66 7.51
CA VAL A 165 0.13 2.69 6.41
C VAL A 165 1.34 3.12 5.58
N ALA A 166 2.24 2.19 5.31
CA ALA A 166 3.47 2.47 4.56
C ALA A 166 3.91 1.26 3.73
N SER A 167 4.65 1.51 2.65
CA SER A 167 5.26 0.45 1.84
C SER A 167 6.37 -0.30 2.56
N GLU A 168 6.96 0.33 3.58
CA GLU A 168 7.99 -0.27 4.44
C GLU A 168 7.87 0.27 5.87
N PRO A 169 8.32 -0.49 6.90
CA PRO A 169 8.35 0.00 8.27
C PRO A 169 9.16 1.30 8.39
N LEU A 170 8.59 2.28 9.09
CA LEU A 170 9.21 3.60 9.28
C LEU A 170 10.01 3.68 10.58
N THR A 171 10.02 2.62 11.40
CA THR A 171 10.72 2.53 12.67
C THR A 171 11.48 1.21 12.78
N PHE A 172 12.50 1.17 13.68
CA PHE A 172 13.26 -0.03 13.98
C PHE A 172 12.49 -1.05 14.84
N GLU A 173 11.37 -0.65 15.42
CA GLU A 173 10.55 -1.51 16.27
C GLU A 173 9.63 -2.38 15.40
N ARG A 174 10.14 -3.57 15.02
CA ARG A 174 9.46 -4.53 14.13
C ARG A 174 8.07 -4.92 14.59
N ASP A 175 7.94 -5.15 15.88
CA ASP A 175 6.70 -5.65 16.49
C ASP A 175 5.56 -4.64 16.39
N ASN A 176 5.87 -3.39 16.03
CA ASN A 176 4.89 -2.34 15.82
C ASN A 176 4.32 -2.33 14.40
N TRP A 177 4.87 -3.10 13.46
CA TRP A 177 4.45 -3.13 12.07
C TRP A 177 3.90 -4.49 11.66
N VAL A 178 2.68 -4.48 11.17
CA VAL A 178 1.98 -5.67 10.68
C VAL A 178 2.00 -5.66 9.16
N THR A 179 2.43 -6.77 8.57
CA THR A 179 2.40 -6.96 7.13
C THR A 179 0.97 -7.19 6.66
N VAL A 180 0.51 -6.40 5.68
CA VAL A 180 -0.76 -6.68 4.98
C VAL A 180 -0.56 -7.86 4.04
N PRO A 181 -1.39 -8.91 4.06
CA PRO A 181 -1.24 -10.05 3.16
C PRO A 181 -1.40 -9.65 1.68
N THR A 182 -0.69 -10.34 0.78
CA THR A 182 -0.88 -10.19 -0.66
C THR A 182 -2.33 -10.50 -1.06
N ASN A 183 -2.86 -9.77 -2.03
CA ASN A 183 -4.25 -9.83 -2.51
C ASN A 183 -5.27 -9.63 -1.38
N SER A 184 -5.06 -8.54 -0.63
CA SER A 184 -5.95 -8.11 0.45
C SER A 184 -6.26 -6.63 0.38
N THR A 185 -7.40 -6.25 0.95
CA THR A 185 -7.74 -4.87 1.27
C THR A 185 -7.48 -4.61 2.75
N LEU A 186 -6.88 -3.47 3.05
CA LEU A 186 -6.81 -2.88 4.38
C LEU A 186 -7.81 -1.73 4.43
N THR A 187 -8.74 -1.77 5.37
CA THR A 187 -9.75 -0.72 5.57
C THR A 187 -9.59 -0.12 6.95
N ILE A 188 -9.57 1.21 7.03
CA ILE A 188 -9.48 1.94 8.29
C ILE A 188 -10.73 2.81 8.41
N HIS A 189 -11.48 2.63 9.48
CA HIS A 189 -12.66 3.41 9.81
C HIS A 189 -12.86 3.46 11.32
N ASN A 190 -13.09 4.63 11.89
CA ASN A 190 -13.27 4.84 13.33
C ASN A 190 -12.19 4.11 14.17
N GLN A 191 -10.91 4.32 13.80
CA GLN A 191 -9.74 3.71 14.48
C GLN A 191 -9.69 2.16 14.40
N THR A 192 -10.61 1.55 13.68
CA THR A 192 -10.63 0.10 13.45
C THR A 192 -9.92 -0.23 12.14
N VAL A 193 -9.02 -1.20 12.19
CA VAL A 193 -8.33 -1.74 11.02
C VAL A 193 -8.93 -3.10 10.67
N LEU A 194 -9.43 -3.22 9.45
CA LEU A 194 -10.01 -4.45 8.91
C LEU A 194 -9.18 -4.91 7.70
N ILE A 195 -8.81 -6.18 7.69
CA ILE A 195 -8.13 -6.81 6.56
C ILE A 195 -9.05 -7.88 5.98
N HIS A 196 -9.32 -7.78 4.67
CA HIS A 196 -10.11 -8.76 3.95
C HIS A 196 -9.37 -9.25 2.71
N PRO A 197 -9.41 -10.55 2.41
CA PRO A 197 -8.85 -11.06 1.16
C PRO A 197 -9.64 -10.51 -0.03
N ILE A 198 -8.94 -10.33 -1.16
CA ILE A 198 -9.53 -10.09 -2.48
C ILE A 198 -9.68 -11.45 -3.14
N ILE A 199 -10.93 -11.93 -3.19
CA ILE A 199 -11.26 -13.25 -3.74
C ILE A 199 -11.59 -13.09 -5.21
N ASP A 200 -10.61 -13.34 -6.06
CA ASP A 200 -10.71 -13.36 -7.51
C ASP A 200 -9.94 -14.57 -8.07
N GLU A 201 -9.72 -14.60 -9.38
CA GLU A 201 -8.94 -15.68 -10.04
C GLU A 201 -7.47 -15.77 -9.60
N PHE A 202 -6.91 -14.73 -8.99
CA PHE A 202 -5.54 -14.66 -8.47
C PHE A 202 -5.46 -14.97 -6.97
N TYR A 203 -6.59 -15.25 -6.33
CA TYR A 203 -6.62 -15.63 -4.93
C TYR A 203 -6.03 -17.03 -4.73
N ASN A 204 -5.17 -17.17 -3.76
CA ASN A 204 -4.64 -18.46 -3.31
C ASN A 204 -5.01 -18.67 -1.86
N SER A 205 -5.86 -19.67 -1.61
CA SER A 205 -6.36 -19.99 -0.28
C SER A 205 -5.41 -20.81 0.59
N SER A 206 -4.30 -21.32 0.03
CA SER A 206 -3.36 -22.17 0.77
C SER A 206 -2.49 -21.33 1.72
N PRO A 207 -2.59 -21.52 3.05
CA PRO A 207 -1.77 -20.76 4.01
C PRO A 207 -0.28 -21.06 3.93
N SER A 208 0.09 -22.24 3.42
CA SER A 208 1.47 -22.70 3.27
C SER A 208 2.13 -22.28 1.96
N PHE A 209 1.36 -21.73 1.02
CA PHE A 209 1.89 -21.34 -0.27
C PHE A 209 2.76 -20.08 -0.17
N LYS A 210 4.03 -20.21 -0.52
CA LYS A 210 4.96 -19.08 -0.57
C LYS A 210 4.95 -18.46 -1.97
N ARG A 211 4.60 -17.19 -2.05
CA ARG A 211 4.65 -16.41 -3.28
C ARG A 211 6.07 -15.93 -3.56
N SER A 212 6.42 -15.79 -4.84
CA SER A 212 7.72 -15.30 -5.28
C SER A 212 7.78 -13.77 -5.26
N SER A 213 8.82 -13.19 -4.68
CA SER A 213 9.07 -11.74 -4.68
C SER A 213 9.64 -11.22 -6.01
N LYS A 214 10.17 -12.10 -6.86
CA LYS A 214 10.92 -11.74 -8.08
C LYS A 214 10.22 -10.75 -9.00
N PHE A 215 8.91 -10.90 -9.19
CA PHE A 215 8.18 -9.99 -10.07
C PHE A 215 8.16 -8.55 -9.52
N ALA A 216 7.84 -8.36 -8.25
CA ALA A 216 7.86 -7.04 -7.62
C ALA A 216 9.26 -6.42 -7.67
N GLU A 217 10.30 -7.20 -7.40
CA GLU A 217 11.71 -6.78 -7.49
C GLU A 217 12.10 -6.34 -8.90
N THR A 218 11.71 -7.08 -9.95
CA THR A 218 11.99 -6.70 -11.35
C THR A 218 11.30 -5.41 -11.77
N LYS A 219 10.22 -5.03 -11.07
CA LYS A 219 9.51 -3.74 -11.26
C LYS A 219 10.05 -2.64 -10.35
N GLY A 220 11.16 -2.87 -9.65
CA GLY A 220 11.77 -1.89 -8.73
C GLY A 220 10.95 -1.65 -7.46
N GLN A 221 10.05 -2.56 -7.12
CA GLN A 221 9.21 -2.45 -5.93
C GLN A 221 9.88 -3.09 -4.71
N ILE A 222 9.63 -2.50 -3.55
CA ILE A 222 10.08 -3.07 -2.28
C ILE A 222 9.21 -4.30 -1.96
N THR A 223 9.87 -5.40 -1.59
CA THR A 223 9.22 -6.65 -1.16
C THR A 223 9.17 -6.74 0.37
N THR A 224 8.35 -7.65 0.89
CA THR A 224 8.25 -7.86 2.34
C THR A 224 9.60 -8.23 2.96
N GLU A 225 10.37 -9.08 2.29
CA GLU A 225 11.68 -9.53 2.77
C GLU A 225 12.71 -8.40 2.75
N MET A 226 12.76 -7.60 1.67
CA MET A 226 13.63 -6.42 1.58
C MET A 226 13.33 -5.41 2.69
N ALA A 227 12.04 -5.07 2.89
CA ALA A 227 11.62 -4.14 3.92
C ALA A 227 11.99 -4.64 5.34
N LYS A 228 11.85 -5.93 5.60
CA LYS A 228 12.25 -6.55 6.87
C LYS A 228 13.77 -6.59 7.05
N ALA A 229 14.54 -6.84 6.00
CA ALA A 229 16.00 -6.85 6.05
C ALA A 229 16.56 -5.47 6.40
N THR A 230 16.07 -4.42 5.75
CA THR A 230 16.48 -3.01 6.04
C THR A 230 16.31 -2.65 7.52
N VAL A 231 15.22 -3.06 8.16
CA VAL A 231 15.00 -2.81 9.60
C VAL A 231 15.99 -3.59 10.47
N ASN A 232 16.39 -4.81 10.06
CA ASN A 232 17.37 -5.61 10.81
C ASN A 232 18.78 -5.01 10.81
N ASP A 233 19.25 -4.58 9.64
CA ASP A 233 20.59 -4.03 9.50
C ASP A 233 20.71 -2.73 10.31
N LEU A 234 19.72 -1.86 10.21
CA LEU A 234 19.67 -0.62 10.99
C LEU A 234 19.55 -0.86 12.51
N SER A 235 18.88 -1.93 12.95
CA SER A 235 18.78 -2.27 14.38
C SER A 235 20.11 -2.85 14.93
N ARG A 236 20.90 -3.54 14.10
CA ARG A 236 22.23 -4.05 14.46
C ARG A 236 23.23 -2.91 14.61
N ASP A 237 23.24 -1.95 13.71
CA ASP A 237 24.13 -0.79 13.78
C ASP A 237 23.83 0.07 15.01
N ALA A 238 22.56 0.25 15.38
CA ALA A 238 22.18 0.95 16.61
C ALA A 238 22.64 0.21 17.89
N SER A 239 22.63 -1.13 17.89
CA SER A 239 23.09 -1.93 19.04
C SER A 239 24.62 -1.98 19.15
N THR A 240 25.34 -2.01 18.03
CA THR A 240 26.80 -1.99 18.01
C THR A 240 27.36 -0.64 18.41
N SER A 241 26.73 0.47 18.05
CA SER A 241 27.13 1.81 18.49
C SER A 241 26.91 2.03 19.99
N SER A 242 25.88 1.41 20.58
CA SER A 242 25.65 1.47 22.04
C SER A 242 26.66 0.61 22.85
N LEU A 243 27.11 -0.52 22.29
CA LEU A 243 28.12 -1.37 22.90
C LEU A 243 29.53 -0.74 22.83
N SER A 244 29.87 -0.07 21.73
CA SER A 244 31.17 0.61 21.63
C SER A 244 31.29 1.80 22.57
N SER A 245 30.19 2.52 22.84
CA SER A 245 30.16 3.60 23.82
C SER A 245 30.21 3.11 25.27
N ALA A 246 29.73 1.89 25.56
CA ALA A 246 29.81 1.29 26.89
C ALA A 246 31.21 0.72 27.19
N VAL A 247 31.91 0.18 26.20
CA VAL A 247 33.28 -0.32 26.34
C VAL A 247 34.28 0.83 26.51
N GLY A 248 34.06 1.97 25.84
CA GLY A 248 34.90 3.17 26.03
C GLY A 248 34.77 3.85 27.41
N ALA A 249 33.69 3.59 28.15
CA ALA A 249 33.47 4.15 29.48
C ALA A 249 34.14 3.33 30.61
N ILE A 250 34.58 2.10 30.37
CA ILE A 250 35.21 1.22 31.35
C ILE A 250 36.73 1.45 31.42
N ASP A 251 37.37 1.94 30.35
CA ASP A 251 38.83 2.15 30.31
C ASP A 251 39.32 3.45 30.98
N LEU A 252 38.40 4.33 31.41
CA LEU A 252 38.76 5.60 32.09
C LEU A 252 38.67 5.55 33.62
N ALA A 253 38.37 4.38 34.23
CA ALA A 253 38.25 4.22 35.67
C ALA A 253 39.40 3.41 36.31
N ALA A 254 40.44 3.06 35.54
CA ALA A 254 41.62 2.29 36.02
C ALA A 254 42.94 3.00 35.74
N GLY A 255 42.96 4.34 35.90
CA GLY A 255 44.20 5.14 35.86
C GLY A 255 44.26 6.11 37.01
#